data_96398400ea07ffc565edf10cfc1cfdc8
#
_entry.id   96398400ea07ffc565edf10cfc1cfdc8
#
_cell.length_a   1.000
_cell.length_b   1.000
_cell.length_c   1.000
_cell.angle_alpha   90.00
_cell.angle_beta   90.00
_cell.angle_gamma   90.00
#
_symmetry.space_group_name_H-M   'P 1'
#
loop_
_entity.id
_entity.type
_entity.pdbx_description
1 polymer ?
#
loop_
_entity_poly.entity_id
_entity_poly.type
_entity_poly.pdbx_seq_one_letter_code
_entity_poly.pdbx_strand_id
1 'polypeptide(L)'
;MFQIDSMSRQPVYEQIIVQMERFILSGALKAGDQIPSVRNVALTHSINPRTILKAYSDLDTRGLIQSVPGKWYFVCRDRKSVV
;
A
#
# COMPACT_ATOMS: atom_id res chain seq x y z
N MET A 1 9.79 3.03 4.02
CA MET A 1 8.79 3.75 3.24
C MET A 1 7.64 4.27 4.10
N PHE A 2 7.00 3.42 4.88
CA PHE A 2 5.90 3.87 5.72
C PHE A 2 6.39 4.30 7.09
N GLN A 3 5.71 5.29 7.65
CA GLN A 3 5.92 5.68 9.04
C GLN A 3 4.67 5.25 9.79
N ILE A 4 4.78 4.16 10.51
CA ILE A 4 3.64 3.56 11.18
C ILE A 4 3.77 3.77 12.68
N ASP A 5 2.71 4.33 13.27
CA ASP A 5 2.68 4.59 14.70
C ASP A 5 1.59 3.71 15.31
N SER A 6 2.01 2.67 16.02
CA SER A 6 1.06 1.74 16.62
C SER A 6 0.31 2.35 17.79
N MET A 7 0.76 3.49 18.28
CA MET A 7 0.10 4.17 19.41
C MET A 7 -0.88 5.23 18.92
N SER A 8 -0.95 5.45 17.63
CA SER A 8 -1.87 6.42 17.08
C SER A 8 -3.31 5.94 17.17
N ARG A 9 -4.24 6.88 17.24
CA ARG A 9 -5.65 6.53 17.22
C ARG A 9 -6.07 5.96 15.88
N GLN A 10 -5.34 6.32 14.84
CA GLN A 10 -5.66 5.80 13.51
C GLN A 10 -5.15 4.37 13.40
N PRO A 11 -5.99 3.42 13.00
CA PRO A 11 -5.55 2.04 12.84
C PRO A 11 -4.39 1.93 11.87
N VAL A 12 -3.52 0.95 12.09
CA VAL A 12 -2.34 0.78 11.26
C VAL A 12 -2.69 0.66 9.78
N TYR A 13 -3.72 -0.13 9.47
CA TYR A 13 -4.05 -0.33 8.06
C TYR A 13 -4.51 0.97 7.40
N GLU A 14 -5.16 1.86 8.13
CA GLU A 14 -5.54 3.16 7.59
C GLU A 14 -4.32 4.04 7.37
N GLN A 15 -3.35 3.97 8.26
CA GLN A 15 -2.12 4.72 8.09
C GLN A 15 -1.42 4.32 6.80
N ILE A 16 -1.40 3.03 6.50
CA ILE A 16 -0.79 2.54 5.27
C ILE A 16 -1.54 3.06 4.05
N ILE A 17 -2.87 2.99 4.09
CA ILE A 17 -3.69 3.44 2.98
C ILE A 17 -3.46 4.92 2.71
N VAL A 18 -3.51 5.74 3.74
CA VAL A 18 -3.35 7.18 3.61
C VAL A 18 -1.98 7.54 3.05
N GLN A 19 -0.95 6.89 3.58
CA GLN A 19 0.41 7.17 3.14
C GLN A 19 0.63 6.74 1.69
N MET A 20 0.09 5.59 1.33
CA MET A 20 0.21 5.10 -0.04
C MET A 20 -0.47 6.06 -1.00
N GLU A 21 -1.66 6.52 -0.66
CA GLU A 21 -2.37 7.48 -1.49
C GLU A 21 -1.54 8.75 -1.68
N ARG A 22 -0.94 9.24 -0.62
CA ARG A 22 -0.11 10.43 -0.68
C ARG A 22 1.10 10.22 -1.58
N PHE A 23 1.76 9.09 -1.46
CA PHE A 23 2.91 8.79 -2.30
C PHE A 23 2.55 8.78 -3.78
N ILE A 24 1.41 8.21 -4.09
CA ILE A 24 0.96 8.11 -5.47
C ILE A 24 0.52 9.47 -6.00
N LEU A 25 -0.25 10.21 -5.21
CA LEU A 25 -0.76 11.50 -5.64
C LEU A 25 0.35 12.54 -5.75
N SER A 26 1.35 12.46 -4.89
CA SER A 26 2.45 13.43 -4.93
C SER A 26 3.49 13.11 -5.99
N GLY A 27 3.41 11.92 -6.57
CA GLY A 27 4.40 11.51 -7.56
C GLY A 27 5.62 10.85 -6.95
N ALA A 28 5.65 10.65 -5.63
CA ALA A 28 6.75 9.94 -5.00
C ALA A 28 6.79 8.49 -5.48
N LEU A 29 5.64 7.91 -5.73
CA LEU A 29 5.52 6.61 -6.38
C LEU A 29 4.87 6.82 -7.73
N LYS A 30 5.50 6.32 -8.76
CA LYS A 30 5.01 6.48 -10.12
C LYS A 30 4.38 5.20 -10.63
N ALA A 31 3.58 5.33 -11.66
CA ALA A 31 2.95 4.16 -12.26
C ALA A 31 3.99 3.13 -12.65
N GLY A 32 3.75 1.90 -12.26
CA GLY A 32 4.67 0.80 -12.53
C GLY A 32 5.73 0.59 -11.48
N ASP A 33 5.83 1.50 -10.49
CA ASP A 33 6.81 1.32 -9.42
C ASP A 33 6.41 0.13 -8.55
N GLN A 34 7.42 -0.63 -8.16
CA GLN A 34 7.21 -1.74 -7.25
C GLN A 34 7.13 -1.22 -5.83
N ILE A 35 6.18 -1.73 -5.07
CA ILE A 35 6.04 -1.34 -3.67
C ILE A 35 6.45 -2.52 -2.79
N PRO A 36 6.81 -2.26 -1.53
CA PRO A 36 7.26 -3.33 -0.63
C PRO A 36 6.20 -4.40 -0.49
N SER A 37 6.64 -5.64 -0.38
CA SER A 37 5.71 -6.76 -0.21
C SER A 37 5.07 -6.68 1.17
N VAL A 38 3.93 -7.35 1.30
CA VAL A 38 3.24 -7.46 2.59
C VAL A 38 4.19 -7.98 3.66
N ARG A 39 4.94 -9.04 3.32
CA ARG A 39 5.84 -9.65 4.27
C ARG A 39 6.95 -8.70 4.69
N ASN A 40 7.51 -7.96 3.74
CA ASN A 40 8.58 -7.03 4.02
C ASN A 40 8.11 -5.94 4.99
N VAL A 41 6.95 -5.35 4.72
CA VAL A 41 6.42 -4.31 5.59
C VAL A 41 6.12 -4.86 6.98
N ALA A 42 5.53 -6.05 7.02
CA ALA A 42 5.18 -6.69 8.29
C ALA A 42 6.42 -6.93 9.15
N LEU A 43 7.49 -7.41 8.54
CA LEU A 43 8.73 -7.67 9.26
C LEU A 43 9.43 -6.38 9.69
N THR A 44 9.45 -5.41 8.80
CA THR A 44 10.13 -4.15 9.08
C THR A 44 9.50 -3.41 10.24
N HIS A 45 8.18 -3.45 10.32
CA HIS A 45 7.45 -2.70 11.35
C HIS A 45 6.90 -3.57 12.47
N SER A 46 7.22 -4.85 12.48
CA SER A 46 6.74 -5.78 13.50
C SER A 46 5.22 -5.78 13.59
N ILE A 47 4.56 -5.85 12.45
CA ILE A 47 3.11 -5.81 12.37
C ILE A 47 2.61 -7.12 11.79
N ASN A 48 1.42 -7.52 12.20
CA ASN A 48 0.80 -8.71 11.66
C ASN A 48 0.61 -8.57 10.14
N PRO A 49 1.08 -9.53 9.35
CA PRO A 49 0.92 -9.45 7.89
C PRO A 49 -0.51 -9.28 7.43
N ARG A 50 -1.47 -9.79 8.19
CA ARG A 50 -2.87 -9.63 7.82
C ARG A 50 -3.31 -8.19 7.78
N THR A 51 -2.77 -7.38 8.68
CA THR A 51 -3.08 -5.95 8.71
C THR A 51 -2.57 -5.27 7.43
N ILE A 52 -1.37 -5.63 7.02
CA ILE A 52 -0.78 -5.08 5.80
C ILE A 52 -1.56 -5.56 4.58
N LEU A 53 -1.91 -6.85 4.56
CA LEU A 53 -2.67 -7.42 3.45
C LEU A 53 -4.02 -6.74 3.30
N LYS A 54 -4.67 -6.44 4.41
CA LYS A 54 -5.95 -5.75 4.39
C LYS A 54 -5.83 -4.38 3.75
N ALA A 55 -4.77 -3.64 4.10
CA ALA A 55 -4.54 -2.33 3.53
C ALA A 55 -4.25 -2.41 2.03
N TYR A 56 -3.41 -3.35 1.64
CA TYR A 56 -3.07 -3.52 0.23
C TYR A 56 -4.27 -3.97 -0.59
N SER A 57 -5.09 -4.84 -0.01
CA SER A 57 -6.29 -5.30 -0.67
C SER A 57 -7.26 -4.15 -0.92
N ASP A 58 -7.38 -3.25 0.05
CA ASP A 58 -8.23 -2.06 -0.11
C ASP A 58 -7.67 -1.16 -1.22
N LEU A 59 -6.36 -0.95 -1.22
CA LEU A 59 -5.73 -0.13 -2.25
C LEU A 59 -5.91 -0.74 -3.64
N ASP A 60 -5.85 -2.07 -3.73
CA ASP A 60 -6.08 -2.78 -4.98
C ASP A 60 -7.51 -2.55 -5.45
N THR A 61 -8.46 -2.67 -4.54
CA THR A 61 -9.87 -2.44 -4.86
C THR A 61 -10.11 -1.02 -5.35
N ARG A 62 -9.37 -0.07 -4.81
CA ARG A 62 -9.48 1.33 -5.25
C ARG A 62 -8.80 1.59 -6.58
N GLY A 63 -8.05 0.62 -7.08
CA GLY A 63 -7.37 0.77 -8.36
C GLY A 63 -6.05 1.53 -8.27
N LEU A 64 -5.50 1.68 -7.08
CA LEU A 64 -4.24 2.40 -6.91
C LEU A 64 -3.02 1.51 -7.07
N ILE A 65 -3.15 0.25 -6.71
CA ILE A 65 -2.07 -0.72 -6.87
C ILE A 65 -2.65 -2.00 -7.46
N GLN A 66 -1.77 -2.86 -7.92
CA GLN A 66 -2.20 -4.15 -8.45
C GLN A 66 -1.23 -5.23 -8.01
N SER A 67 -1.79 -6.42 -7.81
CA SER A 67 -1.02 -7.59 -7.44
C SER A 67 -0.69 -8.36 -8.70
N VAL A 68 0.56 -8.76 -8.85
CA VAL A 68 1.00 -9.58 -9.97
C VAL A 68 1.33 -10.95 -9.41
N PRO A 69 0.61 -12.00 -9.79
CA PRO A 69 0.85 -13.34 -9.25
C PRO A 69 2.31 -13.76 -9.38
N GLY A 70 2.85 -14.29 -8.29
CA GLY A 70 4.24 -14.74 -8.28
C GLY A 70 5.25 -13.60 -8.25
N LYS A 71 4.77 -12.37 -8.17
CA LYS A 71 5.64 -11.22 -8.12
C LYS A 71 5.21 -10.34 -6.97
N TRP A 72 5.25 -9.03 -7.18
CA TRP A 72 5.02 -8.11 -6.07
C TRP A 72 3.81 -7.27 -6.37
N TYR A 73 3.52 -6.33 -5.49
CA TYR A 73 2.53 -5.30 -5.77
C TYR A 73 3.20 -4.15 -6.51
N PHE A 74 2.47 -3.55 -7.44
CA PHE A 74 2.96 -2.43 -8.23
C PHE A 74 1.92 -1.33 -8.26
N VAL A 75 2.37 -0.11 -8.44
CA VAL A 75 1.45 1.01 -8.62
C VAL A 75 0.76 0.87 -9.96
N CYS A 76 -0.56 1.02 -9.98
CA CYS A 76 -1.32 0.87 -11.21
C CYS A 76 -0.93 1.93 -12.22
N ARG A 77 -0.81 1.49 -13.49
CA ARG A 77 -0.45 2.40 -14.52
C ARG A 77 -1.57 3.31 -14.83
N ASP A 78 -2.78 2.79 -14.92
CA ASP A 78 -3.91 3.58 -15.15
C ASP A 78 -4.73 3.60 -13.95
N ARG A 79 -5.02 4.80 -13.43
CA ARG A 79 -5.90 4.86 -12.39
C ARG A 79 -7.18 4.39 -12.94
N LYS A 80 -7.76 3.45 -12.40
CA LYS A 80 -8.98 3.01 -12.84
C LYS A 80 -10.01 3.95 -12.57
N SER A 81 -9.95 4.95 -12.88
CA SER A 81 -10.82 5.85 -12.52
C SER A 81 -11.79 5.91 -13.39
N VAL A 82 -12.36 5.95 -13.47
CA VAL A 82 -13.09 6.15 -14.08
C VAL A 82 -13.55 6.68 -14.63
N VAL A 83 -13.93 6.98 -14.92
CA VAL A 83 -14.36 7.47 -15.61
C VAL A 83 -15.08 7.68 -15.54
#